data_83cd4d0d3d8df8d93d0190118b7938d8
#
_entry.id   83cd4d0d3d8df8d93d0190118b7938d8
#
_cell.length_a   1.000
_cell.length_b   1.000
_cell.length_c   1.000
_cell.angle_alpha   90.00
_cell.angle_beta   90.00
_cell.angle_gamma   90.00
#
_symmetry.space_group_name_H-M   'P 1'
#
loop_
_entity.id
_entity.type
_entity.pdbx_description
1 polymer ?
#
loop_
_entity_poly.entity_id
_entity_poly.type
_entity_poly.pdbx_seq_one_letter_code
_entity_poly.pdbx_strand_id
1 'polypeptide(L)'
;YTGADEDRPGLIENADGGILFLDEVHRLPPQGQEMLFTYIDRGVFRRLGDTESERGAQVLLLCATTEDLSSVLLATFLRRIPMTVEIPSLAERGRAERFSLIARFYLEESRHLGKPISVSTNAVKALLAYDCPGNVGQLKSDIKITCAYAYSDSRGAGDMKVSSLDLPPSIREGLYRAVDREEVWGDYRSEDPRYCCFDSTRERFAEN
;
A
#
# COMPACT_ATOMS: atom_id res chain seq x y z
N TYR A 1 15.58 -32.34 10.07
CA TYR A 1 14.22 -31.87 10.42
C TYR A 1 13.46 -33.05 11.01
N THR A 2 13.60 -33.24 12.30
CA THR A 2 12.81 -34.19 13.13
C THR A 2 11.63 -33.39 13.67
N GLY A 3 10.45 -33.57 13.09
CA GLY A 3 9.24 -32.85 13.54
C GLY A 3 8.07 -32.84 12.56
N ALA A 4 8.07 -33.73 11.57
CA ALA A 4 7.00 -33.83 10.56
C ALA A 4 6.08 -35.04 10.82
N ASP A 5 5.63 -35.19 12.05
CA ASP A 5 4.72 -36.31 12.41
C ASP A 5 3.24 -35.90 12.49
N GLU A 6 2.88 -34.68 12.11
CA GLU A 6 1.49 -34.29 11.93
C GLU A 6 1.22 -33.96 10.46
N ASP A 7 0.26 -34.63 9.88
CA ASP A 7 -0.25 -34.46 8.50
C ASP A 7 -0.93 -33.07 8.41
N ARG A 8 -0.14 -31.99 8.24
CA ARG A 8 -0.65 -30.62 8.17
C ARG A 8 -1.03 -30.27 6.74
N PRO A 9 -2.24 -29.75 6.49
CA PRO A 9 -2.65 -29.29 5.18
C PRO A 9 -1.76 -28.15 4.70
N GLY A 10 -1.42 -28.16 3.40
CA GLY A 10 -0.63 -27.09 2.76
C GLY A 10 -1.46 -25.84 2.48
N LEU A 11 -0.78 -24.74 2.09
CA LEU A 11 -1.43 -23.44 1.83
C LEU A 11 -2.51 -23.53 0.73
N ILE A 12 -2.26 -24.28 -0.33
CA ILE A 12 -3.23 -24.48 -1.43
C ILE A 12 -4.47 -25.22 -0.91
N GLU A 13 -4.28 -26.25 -0.08
CA GLU A 13 -5.38 -27.03 0.50
C GLU A 13 -6.24 -26.19 1.46
N ASN A 14 -5.59 -25.35 2.27
CA ASN A 14 -6.28 -24.43 3.19
C ASN A 14 -7.04 -23.31 2.45
N ALA A 15 -6.64 -22.99 1.23
CA ALA A 15 -7.26 -21.94 0.42
C ALA A 15 -8.33 -22.49 -0.55
N ASP A 16 -8.67 -23.77 -0.47
CA ASP A 16 -9.64 -24.40 -1.38
C ASP A 16 -10.99 -23.67 -1.36
N GLY A 17 -11.50 -23.35 -2.54
CA GLY A 17 -12.69 -22.53 -2.74
C GLY A 17 -12.49 -21.02 -2.52
N GLY A 18 -11.25 -20.58 -2.28
CA GLY A 18 -10.93 -19.20 -1.93
C GLY A 18 -9.79 -18.60 -2.74
N ILE A 19 -9.01 -17.73 -2.09
CA ILE A 19 -7.91 -16.97 -2.68
C ILE A 19 -6.62 -17.28 -1.91
N LEU A 20 -5.55 -17.58 -2.64
CA LEU A 20 -4.19 -17.65 -2.10
C LEU A 20 -3.37 -16.46 -2.62
N PHE A 21 -2.96 -15.58 -1.72
CA PHE A 21 -2.07 -14.47 -2.03
C PHE A 21 -0.62 -14.87 -1.74
N LEU A 22 0.23 -14.81 -2.76
CA LEU A 22 1.66 -15.08 -2.67
C LEU A 22 2.42 -13.76 -2.87
N ASP A 23 2.90 -13.21 -1.77
CA ASP A 23 3.75 -12.01 -1.79
C ASP A 23 5.20 -12.40 -2.09
N GLU A 24 5.90 -11.53 -2.83
CA GLU A 24 7.29 -11.74 -3.24
C GLU A 24 7.51 -13.11 -3.92
N VAL A 25 6.65 -13.45 -4.86
CA VAL A 25 6.63 -14.76 -5.53
C VAL A 25 7.97 -15.12 -6.19
N HIS A 26 8.78 -14.13 -6.53
CA HIS A 26 10.13 -14.34 -7.07
C HIS A 26 11.10 -15.03 -6.09
N ARG A 27 10.78 -15.03 -4.78
CA ARG A 27 11.56 -15.74 -3.76
C ARG A 27 11.34 -17.24 -3.73
N LEU A 28 10.33 -17.72 -4.47
CA LEU A 28 10.14 -19.16 -4.60
C LEU A 28 11.33 -19.79 -5.33
N PRO A 29 11.93 -20.83 -4.75
CA PRO A 29 12.98 -21.57 -5.46
C PRO A 29 12.42 -22.21 -6.73
N PRO A 30 13.26 -22.55 -7.73
CA PRO A 30 12.80 -23.14 -8.99
C PRO A 30 11.85 -24.32 -8.81
N GLN A 31 12.12 -25.20 -7.85
CA GLN A 31 11.26 -26.35 -7.55
C GLN A 31 9.86 -25.91 -7.07
N GLY A 32 9.79 -24.85 -6.25
CA GLY A 32 8.54 -24.27 -5.80
C GLY A 32 7.73 -23.63 -6.95
N GLN A 33 8.44 -22.97 -7.87
CA GLN A 33 7.83 -22.43 -9.09
C GLN A 33 7.27 -23.56 -9.98
N GLU A 34 8.00 -24.67 -10.15
CA GLU A 34 7.53 -25.83 -10.92
C GLU A 34 6.33 -26.52 -10.29
N MET A 35 6.28 -26.63 -8.96
CA MET A 35 5.12 -27.18 -8.24
C MET A 35 3.89 -26.28 -8.42
N LEU A 36 4.06 -24.97 -8.26
CA LEU A 36 2.97 -24.01 -8.45
C LEU A 36 2.48 -23.99 -9.90
N PHE A 37 3.40 -24.11 -10.84
CA PHE A 37 3.12 -24.26 -12.25
C PHE A 37 2.26 -25.50 -12.55
N THR A 38 2.61 -26.65 -11.97
CA THR A 38 1.83 -27.90 -12.14
C THR A 38 0.42 -27.72 -11.59
N TYR A 39 0.28 -27.01 -10.47
CA TYR A 39 -1.01 -26.68 -9.89
C TYR A 39 -1.84 -25.77 -10.82
N ILE A 40 -1.24 -24.72 -11.39
CA ILE A 40 -1.94 -23.80 -12.32
C ILE A 40 -2.44 -24.55 -13.57
N ASP A 41 -1.62 -25.47 -14.10
CA ASP A 41 -1.97 -26.21 -15.32
C ASP A 41 -3.03 -27.30 -15.10
N ARG A 42 -2.97 -28.02 -13.98
CA ARG A 42 -3.70 -29.27 -13.77
C ARG A 42 -4.71 -29.18 -12.63
N GLY A 43 -4.67 -28.14 -11.81
CA GLY A 43 -5.51 -28.00 -10.63
C GLY A 43 -5.18 -29.02 -9.51
N VAL A 44 -4.02 -29.69 -9.61
CA VAL A 44 -3.60 -30.71 -8.65
C VAL A 44 -2.24 -30.37 -8.02
N PHE A 45 -2.07 -30.79 -6.80
CA PHE A 45 -0.83 -30.64 -6.05
C PHE A 45 -0.57 -31.91 -5.21
N ARG A 46 0.65 -32.03 -4.69
CA ARG A 46 1.06 -33.09 -3.76
C ARG A 46 1.56 -32.46 -2.47
N ARG A 47 1.29 -33.12 -1.35
CA ARG A 47 1.89 -32.73 -0.08
C ARG A 47 3.39 -33.04 -0.09
N LEU A 48 4.16 -32.29 0.67
CA LEU A 48 5.59 -32.54 0.82
C LEU A 48 5.81 -33.94 1.42
N GLY A 49 6.61 -34.76 0.73
CA GLY A 49 6.86 -36.16 1.13
C GLY A 49 5.85 -37.20 0.61
N ASP A 50 4.74 -36.78 0.01
CA ASP A 50 3.78 -37.68 -0.63
C ASP A 50 4.08 -37.79 -2.13
N THR A 51 4.48 -38.98 -2.56
CA THR A 51 4.83 -39.25 -3.95
C THR A 51 3.67 -39.90 -4.74
N GLU A 52 2.64 -40.39 -4.08
CA GLU A 52 1.61 -41.22 -4.69
C GLU A 52 0.26 -40.51 -4.84
N SER A 53 -0.14 -39.64 -3.91
CA SER A 53 -1.47 -39.06 -3.92
C SER A 53 -1.47 -37.60 -4.48
N GLU A 54 -2.15 -37.43 -5.63
CA GLU A 54 -2.51 -36.12 -6.15
C GLU A 54 -3.82 -35.67 -5.49
N ARG A 55 -3.84 -34.36 -5.07
CA ARG A 55 -5.01 -33.71 -4.47
C ARG A 55 -5.41 -32.54 -5.34
N GLY A 56 -6.71 -32.31 -5.50
CA GLY A 56 -7.26 -31.17 -6.22
C GLY A 56 -7.68 -30.08 -5.26
N ALA A 57 -7.59 -28.83 -5.69
CA ALA A 57 -8.20 -27.67 -5.04
C ALA A 57 -8.57 -26.62 -6.09
N GLN A 58 -9.56 -25.79 -5.77
CA GLN A 58 -9.99 -24.66 -6.61
C GLN A 58 -9.60 -23.34 -5.92
N VAL A 59 -8.46 -22.78 -6.29
CA VAL A 59 -7.92 -21.58 -5.64
C VAL A 59 -7.61 -20.51 -6.69
N LEU A 60 -8.10 -19.30 -6.45
CA LEU A 60 -7.63 -18.13 -7.20
C LEU A 60 -6.26 -17.72 -6.67
N LEU A 61 -5.22 -17.79 -7.52
CA LEU A 61 -3.88 -17.36 -7.17
C LEU A 61 -3.71 -15.89 -7.49
N LEU A 62 -3.28 -15.11 -6.50
CA LEU A 62 -2.79 -13.75 -6.65
C LEU A 62 -1.30 -13.73 -6.27
N CYS A 63 -0.45 -13.38 -7.22
CA CYS A 63 0.99 -13.28 -6.99
C CYS A 63 1.42 -11.83 -7.04
N ALA A 64 2.26 -11.39 -6.10
CA ALA A 64 2.88 -10.07 -6.10
C ALA A 64 4.40 -10.18 -6.13
N THR A 65 5.05 -9.21 -6.75
CA THR A 65 6.51 -9.06 -6.77
C THR A 65 6.90 -7.61 -7.00
N THR A 66 8.05 -7.23 -6.49
CA THR A 66 8.68 -5.92 -6.73
C THR A 66 9.70 -5.97 -7.86
N GLU A 67 10.01 -7.16 -8.38
CA GLU A 67 11.02 -7.40 -9.40
C GLU A 67 10.41 -7.52 -10.80
N ASP A 68 11.23 -7.30 -11.82
CA ASP A 68 10.83 -7.58 -13.20
C ASP A 68 10.52 -9.07 -13.38
N LEU A 69 9.28 -9.36 -13.74
CA LEU A 69 8.77 -10.74 -13.86
C LEU A 69 9.61 -11.58 -14.82
N SER A 70 10.09 -10.98 -15.92
CA SER A 70 10.82 -11.69 -16.98
C SER A 70 12.24 -12.09 -16.53
N SER A 71 12.79 -11.38 -15.56
CA SER A 71 14.14 -11.63 -15.04
C SER A 71 14.20 -12.65 -13.90
N VAL A 72 13.10 -12.79 -13.14
CA VAL A 72 13.11 -13.57 -11.88
C VAL A 72 12.24 -14.82 -11.90
N LEU A 73 11.26 -14.89 -12.81
CA LEU A 73 10.37 -16.04 -12.93
C LEU A 73 10.68 -16.87 -14.18
N LEU A 74 10.50 -18.19 -14.07
CA LEU A 74 10.66 -19.08 -15.21
C LEU A 74 9.68 -18.66 -16.32
N ALA A 75 10.17 -18.61 -17.57
CA ALA A 75 9.34 -18.26 -18.74
C ALA A 75 8.10 -19.19 -18.90
N THR A 76 8.24 -20.43 -18.45
CA THR A 76 7.15 -21.39 -18.40
C THR A 76 6.07 -21.03 -17.40
N PHE A 77 6.43 -20.42 -16.26
CA PHE A 77 5.50 -19.92 -15.26
C PHE A 77 4.74 -18.68 -15.76
N LEU A 78 5.46 -17.72 -16.35
CA LEU A 78 4.86 -16.48 -16.88
C LEU A 78 3.79 -16.73 -17.96
N ARG A 79 3.99 -17.72 -18.82
CA ARG A 79 3.02 -18.06 -19.87
C ARG A 79 1.67 -18.55 -19.34
N ARG A 80 1.57 -18.89 -18.06
CA ARG A 80 0.36 -19.40 -17.42
C ARG A 80 -0.34 -18.41 -16.52
N ILE A 81 0.30 -17.24 -16.31
CA ILE A 81 -0.35 -16.13 -15.62
C ILE A 81 -1.18 -15.36 -16.66
N PRO A 82 -2.52 -15.44 -16.61
CA PRO A 82 -3.36 -14.90 -17.68
C PRO A 82 -3.44 -13.39 -17.65
N MET A 83 -3.13 -12.76 -16.51
CA MET A 83 -3.25 -11.33 -16.32
C MET A 83 -2.13 -10.80 -15.43
N THR A 84 -1.47 -9.75 -15.88
CA THR A 84 -0.51 -8.99 -15.11
C THR A 84 -1.02 -7.57 -14.93
N VAL A 85 -0.95 -7.06 -13.70
CA VAL A 85 -1.31 -5.69 -13.35
C VAL A 85 -0.07 -5.01 -12.81
N GLU A 86 0.37 -3.96 -13.48
CA GLU A 86 1.46 -3.12 -13.00
C GLU A 86 0.89 -2.01 -12.12
N ILE A 87 1.41 -1.88 -10.89
CA ILE A 87 1.03 -0.84 -9.96
C ILE A 87 2.09 0.26 -10.02
N PRO A 88 1.76 1.46 -10.56
CA PRO A 88 2.74 2.52 -10.70
C PRO A 88 3.25 2.99 -9.34
N SER A 89 4.53 3.36 -9.31
CA SER A 89 5.15 3.99 -8.14
C SER A 89 4.47 5.33 -7.82
N LEU A 90 4.67 5.82 -6.60
CA LEU A 90 4.08 7.11 -6.22
C LEU A 90 4.59 8.26 -7.10
N ALA A 91 5.85 8.20 -7.56
CA ALA A 91 6.44 9.20 -8.45
C ALA A 91 5.76 9.28 -9.82
N GLU A 92 5.26 8.16 -10.32
CA GLU A 92 4.57 8.04 -11.62
C GLU A 92 3.09 8.45 -11.56
N ARG A 93 2.53 8.56 -10.34
CA ARG A 93 1.12 8.92 -10.16
C ARG A 93 0.87 10.41 -10.36
N GLY A 94 -0.27 10.73 -10.96
CA GLY A 94 -0.71 12.11 -11.14
C GLY A 94 -0.96 12.84 -9.81
N ARG A 95 -0.92 14.17 -9.84
CA ARG A 95 -1.10 15.02 -8.64
C ARG A 95 -2.42 14.75 -7.90
N ALA A 96 -3.52 14.58 -8.63
CA ALA A 96 -4.83 14.30 -8.03
C ALA A 96 -4.85 12.97 -7.27
N GLU A 97 -4.23 11.93 -7.84
CA GLU A 97 -4.12 10.62 -7.20
C GLU A 97 -3.21 10.66 -5.98
N ARG A 98 -2.06 11.35 -6.09
CA ARG A 98 -1.17 11.58 -4.93
C ARG A 98 -1.88 12.36 -3.83
N PHE A 99 -2.65 13.39 -4.17
CA PHE A 99 -3.43 14.14 -3.20
C PHE A 99 -4.49 13.26 -2.52
N SER A 100 -5.18 12.40 -3.26
CA SER A 100 -6.15 11.46 -2.71
C SER A 100 -5.52 10.52 -1.66
N LEU A 101 -4.28 10.07 -1.90
CA LEU A 101 -3.54 9.26 -0.91
C LEU A 101 -3.16 10.09 0.33
N ILE A 102 -2.67 11.32 0.13
CA ILE A 102 -2.35 12.24 1.23
C ILE A 102 -3.60 12.50 2.09
N ALA A 103 -4.72 12.84 1.44
CA ALA A 103 -5.99 13.06 2.10
C ALA A 103 -6.44 11.85 2.91
N ARG A 104 -6.40 10.66 2.30
CA ARG A 104 -6.75 9.41 2.98
C ARG A 104 -5.92 9.17 4.24
N PHE A 105 -4.61 9.40 4.18
CA PHE A 105 -3.75 9.18 5.35
C PHE A 105 -3.99 10.22 6.45
N TYR A 106 -4.23 11.49 6.11
CA TYR A 106 -4.63 12.48 7.11
C TYR A 106 -6.01 12.16 7.72
N LEU A 107 -6.95 11.63 6.95
CA LEU A 107 -8.25 11.18 7.47
C LEU A 107 -8.09 9.95 8.39
N GLU A 108 -7.21 9.01 8.06
CA GLU A 108 -6.88 7.89 8.95
C GLU A 108 -6.32 8.40 10.29
N GLU A 109 -5.39 9.37 10.26
CA GLU A 109 -4.85 9.98 11.47
C GLU A 109 -5.89 10.83 12.23
N SER A 110 -6.74 11.59 11.53
CA SER A 110 -7.88 12.31 12.13
C SER A 110 -8.82 11.36 12.89
N ARG A 111 -9.12 10.22 12.29
CA ARG A 111 -9.94 9.17 12.91
C ARG A 111 -9.27 8.57 14.13
N HIS A 112 -7.96 8.32 14.06
CA HIS A 112 -7.16 7.78 15.16
C HIS A 112 -7.08 8.75 16.35
N LEU A 113 -6.92 10.05 16.07
CA LEU A 113 -6.81 11.09 17.09
C LEU A 113 -8.17 11.58 17.61
N GLY A 114 -9.27 11.23 16.93
CA GLY A 114 -10.64 11.65 17.29
C GLY A 114 -10.91 13.14 17.07
N LYS A 115 -10.12 13.83 16.23
CA LYS A 115 -10.26 15.26 15.96
C LYS A 115 -9.83 15.65 14.54
N PRO A 116 -10.38 16.76 13.99
CA PRO A 116 -9.98 17.28 12.68
C PRO A 116 -8.49 17.67 12.66
N ILE A 117 -7.88 17.53 11.48
CA ILE A 117 -6.51 17.96 11.21
C ILE A 117 -6.51 19.03 10.13
N SER A 118 -6.04 20.22 10.46
CA SER A 118 -5.84 21.33 9.52
C SER A 118 -4.40 21.35 9.04
N VAL A 119 -4.18 21.05 7.75
CA VAL A 119 -2.84 21.00 7.15
C VAL A 119 -2.61 22.21 6.28
N SER A 120 -1.51 22.92 6.48
CA SER A 120 -1.18 24.08 5.65
C SER A 120 -1.02 23.71 4.18
N THR A 121 -1.48 24.57 3.28
CA THR A 121 -1.36 24.34 1.83
C THR A 121 0.10 24.16 1.40
N ASN A 122 1.03 24.83 2.07
CA ASN A 122 2.46 24.63 1.84
C ASN A 122 2.93 23.22 2.24
N ALA A 123 2.43 22.65 3.34
CA ALA A 123 2.75 21.28 3.72
C ALA A 123 2.21 20.29 2.69
N VAL A 124 0.99 20.49 2.20
CA VAL A 124 0.41 19.66 1.14
C VAL A 124 1.21 19.79 -0.16
N LYS A 125 1.59 21.02 -0.56
CA LYS A 125 2.44 21.25 -1.75
C LYS A 125 3.79 20.52 -1.63
N ALA A 126 4.41 20.53 -0.46
CA ALA A 126 5.66 19.80 -0.20
C ALA A 126 5.49 18.29 -0.37
N LEU A 127 4.44 17.71 0.21
CA LEU A 127 4.12 16.29 0.09
C LEU A 127 3.81 15.88 -1.36
N LEU A 128 3.16 16.76 -2.14
CA LEU A 128 2.88 16.52 -3.56
C LEU A 128 4.14 16.57 -4.44
N ALA A 129 5.14 17.36 -4.07
CA ALA A 129 6.39 17.51 -4.79
C ALA A 129 7.51 16.57 -4.30
N TYR A 130 7.26 15.84 -3.21
CA TYR A 130 8.21 14.91 -2.62
C TYR A 130 8.34 13.63 -3.45
N ASP A 131 9.56 13.22 -3.78
CA ASP A 131 9.83 12.05 -4.62
C ASP A 131 9.42 10.72 -3.95
N CYS A 132 9.47 10.67 -2.62
CA CYS A 132 9.01 9.56 -1.78
C CYS A 132 9.56 8.18 -2.24
N PRO A 133 10.87 7.93 -2.11
CA PRO A 133 11.51 6.72 -2.65
C PRO A 133 10.96 5.41 -2.07
N GLY A 134 10.44 5.42 -0.84
CA GLY A 134 9.78 4.26 -0.21
C GLY A 134 8.29 4.16 -0.52
N ASN A 135 7.83 4.86 -1.57
CA ASN A 135 6.48 4.76 -2.10
C ASN A 135 5.36 5.08 -1.08
N VAL A 136 4.19 4.49 -1.28
CA VAL A 136 2.98 4.74 -0.48
C VAL A 136 3.18 4.42 1.00
N GLY A 137 3.96 3.37 1.32
CA GLY A 137 4.28 3.00 2.70
C GLY A 137 5.06 4.08 3.43
N GLN A 138 6.06 4.69 2.77
CA GLN A 138 6.82 5.79 3.33
C GLN A 138 5.96 7.04 3.48
N LEU A 139 5.16 7.40 2.46
CA LEU A 139 4.25 8.54 2.55
C LEU A 139 3.33 8.43 3.77
N LYS A 140 2.77 7.27 4.01
CA LYS A 140 1.92 7.00 5.19
C LYS A 140 2.69 7.20 6.49
N SER A 141 3.91 6.68 6.58
CA SER A 141 4.77 6.81 7.76
C SER A 141 5.17 8.26 8.01
N ASP A 142 5.53 8.99 6.96
CA ASP A 142 5.94 10.39 7.03
C ASP A 142 4.77 11.28 7.50
N ILE A 143 3.55 11.06 7.01
CA ILE A 143 2.35 11.75 7.48
C ILE A 143 2.09 11.46 8.96
N LYS A 144 2.21 10.20 9.38
CA LYS A 144 2.04 9.82 10.78
C LYS A 144 3.05 10.51 11.70
N ILE A 145 4.32 10.54 11.28
CA ILE A 145 5.39 11.24 12.02
C ILE A 145 5.10 12.75 12.10
N THR A 146 4.67 13.35 10.98
CA THR A 146 4.29 14.76 10.91
C THR A 146 3.16 15.08 11.89
N CYS A 147 2.13 14.23 11.93
CA CYS A 147 1.04 14.37 12.89
C CYS A 147 1.51 14.24 14.34
N ALA A 148 2.44 13.35 14.62
CA ALA A 148 2.99 13.18 15.97
C ALA A 148 3.78 14.43 16.42
N TYR A 149 4.56 15.05 15.54
CA TYR A 149 5.25 16.31 15.84
C TYR A 149 4.26 17.45 16.10
N ALA A 150 3.31 17.69 15.20
CA ALA A 150 2.30 18.72 15.37
C ALA A 150 1.46 18.52 16.65
N TYR A 151 1.15 17.27 17.02
CA TYR A 151 0.45 16.94 18.26
C TYR A 151 1.28 17.29 19.49
N SER A 152 2.56 16.96 19.48
CA SER A 152 3.49 17.27 20.58
C SER A 152 3.60 18.78 20.80
N ASP A 153 3.74 19.56 19.73
CA ASP A 153 3.87 21.01 19.80
C ASP A 153 2.59 21.70 20.29
N SER A 154 1.42 21.17 19.91
CA SER A 154 0.11 21.68 20.36
C SER A 154 -0.22 21.32 21.82
N ARG A 155 0.60 20.54 22.49
CA ARG A 155 0.34 19.95 23.83
C ARG A 155 -1.05 19.27 23.93
N GLY A 156 -1.57 18.79 22.81
CA GLY A 156 -2.85 18.10 22.72
C GLY A 156 -4.11 18.98 22.88
N ALA A 157 -3.96 20.29 23.07
CA ALA A 157 -5.09 21.22 23.26
C ALA A 157 -5.54 21.81 21.93
N GLY A 158 -6.88 21.84 21.69
CA GLY A 158 -7.50 22.49 20.53
C GLY A 158 -7.41 21.74 19.20
N ASP A 159 -7.67 22.46 18.11
CA ASP A 159 -7.59 21.96 16.74
C ASP A 159 -6.15 21.66 16.36
N MET A 160 -5.94 20.51 15.77
CA MET A 160 -4.62 20.11 15.31
C MET A 160 -4.26 20.82 14.01
N LYS A 161 -3.18 21.60 14.06
CA LYS A 161 -2.66 22.33 12.90
C LYS A 161 -1.29 21.78 12.52
N VAL A 162 -1.16 21.34 11.27
CA VAL A 162 0.08 20.87 10.67
C VAL A 162 0.63 21.96 9.76
N SER A 163 1.83 22.41 10.02
CA SER A 163 2.57 23.38 9.21
C SER A 163 3.66 22.67 8.37
N SER A 164 4.28 23.40 7.46
CA SER A 164 5.44 22.86 6.74
C SER A 164 6.66 22.64 7.65
N LEU A 165 6.70 23.24 8.83
CA LEU A 165 7.79 23.05 9.80
C LEU A 165 7.72 21.69 10.50
N ASP A 166 6.53 21.11 10.59
CA ASP A 166 6.31 19.79 11.20
C ASP A 166 6.72 18.63 10.27
N LEU A 167 6.94 18.93 8.97
CA LEU A 167 7.38 17.95 8.00
C LEU A 167 8.86 17.58 8.21
N PRO A 168 9.24 16.32 7.96
CA PRO A 168 10.64 15.93 7.86
C PRO A 168 11.43 16.82 6.89
N PRO A 169 12.72 17.09 7.15
CA PRO A 169 13.54 17.99 6.32
C PRO A 169 13.54 17.62 4.82
N SER A 170 13.63 16.33 4.52
CA SER A 170 13.61 15.82 3.13
C SER A 170 12.33 16.16 2.35
N ILE A 171 11.19 16.24 3.05
CA ILE A 171 9.92 16.63 2.45
C ILE A 171 9.83 18.15 2.30
N ARG A 172 10.34 18.91 3.27
CA ARG A 172 10.36 20.38 3.18
C ARG A 172 11.13 20.89 1.97
N GLU A 173 12.18 20.20 1.55
CA GLU A 173 12.91 20.52 0.32
C GLU A 173 12.03 20.47 -0.93
N GLY A 174 10.96 19.67 -0.92
CA GLY A 174 9.95 19.60 -1.98
C GLY A 174 9.24 20.94 -2.22
N LEU A 175 9.15 21.82 -1.20
CA LEU A 175 8.58 23.17 -1.38
C LEU A 175 9.34 24.00 -2.41
N TYR A 176 10.65 23.88 -2.48
CA TYR A 176 11.49 24.61 -3.45
C TYR A 176 11.31 24.11 -4.87
N ARG A 177 10.79 22.87 -5.04
CA ARG A 177 10.47 22.24 -6.32
C ARG A 177 9.01 22.41 -6.73
N ALA A 178 8.15 22.82 -5.77
CA ALA A 178 6.74 23.00 -6.03
C ALA A 178 6.51 24.25 -6.88
N VAL A 179 6.25 24.04 -8.17
CA VAL A 179 5.77 25.09 -9.07
C VAL A 179 4.30 25.32 -8.75
N ASP A 180 3.87 26.59 -8.68
CA ASP A 180 2.46 26.95 -8.54
C ASP A 180 1.66 26.37 -9.72
N ARG A 181 0.96 25.30 -9.44
CA ARG A 181 0.05 24.62 -10.37
C ARG A 181 -1.32 24.55 -9.74
N GLU A 182 -2.30 24.26 -10.58
CA GLU A 182 -3.71 24.12 -10.22
C GLU A 182 -3.95 23.44 -8.88
N GLU A 183 -4.81 24.04 -8.04
CA GLU A 183 -5.16 23.51 -6.73
C GLU A 183 -6.02 22.24 -6.85
N VAL A 184 -5.63 21.18 -6.16
CA VAL A 184 -6.30 19.87 -6.20
C VAL A 184 -7.08 19.56 -4.92
N TRP A 185 -7.32 20.59 -4.08
CA TRP A 185 -7.86 20.40 -2.72
C TRP A 185 -9.32 19.98 -2.67
N GLY A 186 -10.13 20.31 -3.70
CA GLY A 186 -11.54 19.92 -3.79
C GLY A 186 -12.31 20.20 -2.50
N ASP A 187 -12.96 19.15 -1.97
CA ASP A 187 -13.80 19.19 -0.77
C ASP A 187 -13.04 19.39 0.54
N TYR A 188 -11.71 19.37 0.50
CA TYR A 188 -10.86 19.57 1.68
C TYR A 188 -10.49 21.03 1.92
N ARG A 189 -11.11 21.98 1.20
CA ARG A 189 -10.91 23.41 1.44
C ARG A 189 -11.42 23.79 2.84
N SER A 190 -10.58 24.52 3.56
CA SER A 190 -10.95 25.14 4.83
C SER A 190 -11.51 26.54 4.58
N GLU A 191 -12.22 27.10 5.58
CA GLU A 191 -12.61 28.52 5.60
C GLU A 191 -11.37 29.43 5.51
N ASP A 192 -10.25 29.02 6.11
CA ASP A 192 -8.96 29.66 5.92
C ASP A 192 -8.25 29.07 4.69
N PRO A 193 -8.04 29.84 3.60
CA PRO A 193 -7.46 29.35 2.35
C PRO A 193 -6.01 28.86 2.49
N ARG A 194 -5.38 29.13 3.62
CA ARG A 194 -4.02 28.65 3.93
C ARG A 194 -3.99 27.20 4.40
N TYR A 195 -5.14 26.59 4.64
CA TYR A 195 -5.26 25.23 5.18
C TYR A 195 -6.19 24.34 4.36
N CYS A 196 -5.90 23.04 4.36
CA CYS A 196 -6.83 21.97 4.01
C CYS A 196 -7.31 21.32 5.31
N CYS A 197 -8.60 21.04 5.45
CA CYS A 197 -9.16 20.40 6.64
C CYS A 197 -9.53 18.95 6.34
N PHE A 198 -8.93 18.03 7.09
CA PHE A 198 -9.20 16.59 7.02
C PHE A 198 -9.97 16.17 8.28
N ASP A 199 -11.27 15.94 8.12
CA ASP A 199 -12.20 15.62 9.19
C ASP A 199 -12.92 14.32 8.88
N SER A 200 -12.51 13.27 9.58
CA SER A 200 -13.09 11.92 9.41
C SER A 200 -14.55 11.81 9.85
N THR A 201 -15.07 12.79 10.59
CA THR A 201 -16.49 12.79 10.99
C THR A 201 -17.40 13.21 9.86
N ARG A 202 -16.89 13.95 8.86
CA ARG A 202 -17.66 14.43 7.69
C ARG A 202 -17.82 13.35 6.61
N GLU A 203 -16.96 12.34 6.57
CA GLU A 203 -17.05 11.24 5.59
C GLU A 203 -18.21 10.28 5.82
N ARG A 204 -18.85 10.27 6.99
CA ARG A 204 -19.97 9.36 7.30
C ARG A 204 -21.22 9.55 6.43
N PHE A 205 -21.25 10.55 5.58
CA PHE A 205 -22.39 10.85 4.70
C PHE A 205 -22.16 10.49 3.22
N ALA A 206 -20.99 9.98 2.84
CA ALA A 206 -20.66 9.62 1.46
C ALA A 206 -20.76 8.11 1.14
N GLU A 207 -21.07 7.27 2.13
CA GLU A 207 -21.22 5.81 1.99
C GLU A 207 -22.70 5.34 2.05
N ASN A 208 -23.63 6.11 1.51
CA ASN A 208 -25.03 5.66 1.31
C ASN A 208 -25.42 5.71 -0.17
#